data_d8952fa3510fc395aa3247dc59cf39e6
#
_entry.id   d8952fa3510fc395aa3247dc59cf39e6
#
_cell.length_a   1.000
_cell.length_b   1.000
_cell.length_c   1.000
_cell.angle_alpha   90.00
_cell.angle_beta   90.00
_cell.angle_gamma   90.00
#
_symmetry.space_group_name_H-M   'P 1'
#
loop_
_entity.id
_entity.type
_entity.pdbx_description
1 polymer ?
#
loop_
_entity_poly.entity_id
_entity_poly.type
_entity_poly.pdbx_seq_one_letter_code
_entity_poly.pdbx_strand_id
1 'polypeptide(L)'
;MVKPAIKVARAAATARAVRLVVDSGLHHHRWSREQAIRYMIENAAEPEGSAVREIERYCVWPGQACAYKVGQTVIAGLRDEAERRMGGRFDLKAFHDSVLLGGSLPLTVLQRRVHGWMGA
;
A
#
# COMPACT_ATOMS: atom_id res chain seq x y z
N MET A 1 19.31 3.27 19.10
CA MET A 1 17.90 2.94 19.49
C MET A 1 16.95 3.47 18.43
N VAL A 2 16.20 2.62 17.73
CA VAL A 2 15.27 3.03 16.66
C VAL A 2 14.04 3.69 17.29
N LYS A 3 13.67 4.90 16.81
CA LYS A 3 12.51 5.65 17.32
C LYS A 3 11.21 4.80 17.20
N PRO A 4 10.30 4.81 18.21
CA PRO A 4 9.07 4.02 18.19
C PRO A 4 8.23 4.20 16.91
N ALA A 5 8.13 5.43 16.41
CA ALA A 5 7.40 5.74 15.18
C ALA A 5 7.94 5.00 13.95
N ILE A 6 9.26 4.79 13.86
CA ILE A 6 9.88 4.05 12.74
C ILE A 6 9.53 2.56 12.83
N LYS A 7 9.49 1.98 14.04
CA LYS A 7 9.08 0.58 14.24
C LYS A 7 7.63 0.36 13.79
N VAL A 8 6.73 1.24 14.18
CA VAL A 8 5.30 1.18 13.79
C VAL A 8 5.13 1.33 12.27
N ALA A 9 5.83 2.28 11.65
CA ALA A 9 5.77 2.48 10.20
C ALA A 9 6.29 1.24 9.43
N ARG A 10 7.36 0.61 9.90
CA ARG A 10 7.90 -0.62 9.30
C ARG A 10 6.93 -1.79 9.44
N ALA A 11 6.35 -2.00 10.63
CA ALA A 11 5.35 -3.05 10.85
C ALA A 11 4.14 -2.88 9.94
N ALA A 12 3.61 -1.65 9.81
CA ALA A 12 2.51 -1.34 8.91
C ALA A 12 2.86 -1.58 7.42
N ALA A 13 4.09 -1.26 7.01
CA ALA A 13 4.55 -1.51 5.65
C ALA A 13 4.67 -3.01 5.36
N THR A 14 5.18 -3.79 6.32
CA THR A 14 5.27 -5.25 6.24
C THR A 14 3.87 -5.87 6.14
N ALA A 15 2.94 -5.47 7.01
CA ALA A 15 1.57 -5.97 6.97
C ALA A 15 0.89 -5.72 5.61
N ARG A 16 1.09 -4.54 5.00
CA ARG A 16 0.57 -4.24 3.66
C ARG A 16 1.19 -5.11 2.57
N ALA A 17 2.49 -5.41 2.67
CA ALA A 17 3.17 -6.29 1.73
C ALA A 17 2.67 -7.75 1.87
N VAL A 18 2.50 -8.23 3.10
CA VAL A 18 1.96 -9.56 3.37
C VAL A 18 0.54 -9.72 2.83
N ARG A 19 -0.31 -8.70 2.97
CA ARG A 19 -1.67 -8.68 2.39
C ARG A 19 -1.66 -8.88 0.87
N LEU A 20 -0.74 -8.22 0.17
CA LEU A 20 -0.59 -8.38 -1.28
C LEU A 20 -0.25 -9.83 -1.65
N VAL A 21 0.71 -10.43 -0.95
CA VAL A 21 1.13 -11.82 -1.19
C VAL A 21 0.01 -12.80 -0.90
N VAL A 22 -0.69 -12.65 0.22
CA VAL A 22 -1.74 -13.59 0.64
C VAL A 22 -2.96 -13.51 -0.26
N ASP A 23 -3.40 -12.33 -0.64
CA ASP A 23 -4.54 -12.16 -1.57
C ASP A 23 -4.21 -12.79 -2.94
N SER A 24 -3.02 -12.51 -3.48
CA SER A 24 -2.55 -13.17 -4.71
C SER A 24 -2.38 -14.68 -4.55
N GLY A 25 -1.93 -15.12 -3.38
CA GLY A 25 -1.82 -16.53 -3.01
C GLY A 25 -3.17 -17.24 -3.09
N LEU A 26 -4.19 -16.69 -2.46
CA LEU A 26 -5.54 -17.25 -2.44
C LEU A 26 -6.15 -17.30 -3.85
N HIS A 27 -6.15 -16.18 -4.57
CA HIS A 27 -6.96 -16.03 -5.79
C HIS A 27 -6.22 -16.40 -7.07
N HIS A 28 -4.90 -16.33 -7.11
CA HIS A 28 -4.10 -16.68 -8.29
C HIS A 28 -3.39 -18.04 -8.11
N HIS A 29 -2.72 -18.23 -6.97
CA HIS A 29 -1.95 -19.45 -6.70
C HIS A 29 -2.74 -20.55 -6.01
N ARG A 30 -4.03 -20.36 -5.77
CA ARG A 30 -4.94 -21.36 -5.18
C ARG A 30 -4.48 -21.88 -3.81
N TRP A 31 -3.93 -20.97 -2.99
CA TRP A 31 -3.58 -21.34 -1.62
C TRP A 31 -4.82 -21.73 -0.83
N SER A 32 -4.66 -22.72 0.06
CA SER A 32 -5.72 -23.01 1.03
C SER A 32 -5.84 -21.87 2.05
N ARG A 33 -7.01 -21.79 2.68
CA ARG A 33 -7.27 -20.86 3.79
C ARG A 33 -6.22 -21.01 4.89
N GLU A 34 -5.92 -22.23 5.27
CA GLU A 34 -4.96 -22.56 6.34
C GLU A 34 -3.52 -22.18 5.97
N GLN A 35 -3.15 -22.33 4.71
CA GLN A 35 -1.85 -21.89 4.20
C GLN A 35 -1.74 -20.36 4.27
N ALA A 36 -2.78 -19.65 3.89
CA ALA A 36 -2.84 -18.19 3.93
C ALA A 36 -2.76 -17.64 5.38
N ILE A 37 -3.49 -18.28 6.32
CA ILE A 37 -3.45 -17.92 7.74
C ILE A 37 -2.05 -18.11 8.30
N ARG A 38 -1.41 -19.25 8.08
CA ARG A 38 -0.04 -19.51 8.55
C ARG A 38 0.94 -18.47 8.01
N TYR A 39 0.89 -18.22 6.72
CA TYR A 39 1.76 -17.22 6.10
C TYR A 39 1.61 -15.84 6.74
N MET A 40 0.36 -15.42 7.02
CA MET A 40 0.09 -14.13 7.65
C MET A 40 0.65 -14.07 9.08
N ILE A 41 0.46 -15.11 9.89
CA ILE A 41 0.98 -15.18 11.26
C ILE A 41 2.52 -15.10 11.25
N GLU A 42 3.17 -15.88 10.39
CA GLU A 42 4.62 -15.99 10.34
C GLU A 42 5.30 -14.71 9.82
N ASN A 43 4.67 -14.00 8.90
CA ASN A 43 5.31 -12.88 8.18
C ASN A 43 4.82 -11.49 8.61
N ALA A 44 3.60 -11.37 9.13
CA ALA A 44 3.05 -10.09 9.60
C ALA A 44 3.05 -9.97 11.13
N ALA A 45 3.42 -11.03 11.85
CA ALA A 45 3.29 -11.11 13.31
C ALA A 45 1.86 -10.81 13.80
N GLU A 46 0.85 -11.16 12.98
CA GLU A 46 -0.55 -10.99 13.34
C GLU A 46 -0.99 -12.07 14.34
N PRO A 47 -1.77 -11.72 15.37
CA PRO A 47 -2.41 -12.71 16.23
C PRO A 47 -3.33 -13.61 15.41
N GLU A 48 -3.39 -14.91 15.74
CA GLU A 48 -4.14 -15.91 14.98
C GLU A 48 -5.60 -15.50 14.73
N GLY A 49 -6.32 -15.06 15.75
CA GLY A 49 -7.71 -14.63 15.61
C GLY A 49 -7.89 -13.42 14.68
N SER A 50 -6.88 -12.54 14.57
CA SER A 50 -6.88 -11.44 13.61
C SER A 50 -6.60 -11.96 12.19
N ALA A 51 -5.61 -12.83 12.03
CA ALA A 51 -5.26 -13.44 10.75
C ALA A 51 -6.44 -14.21 10.15
N VAL A 52 -7.16 -14.99 10.95
CA VAL A 52 -8.36 -15.73 10.51
C VAL A 52 -9.40 -14.78 9.92
N ARG A 53 -9.79 -13.72 10.64
CA ARG A 53 -10.79 -12.75 10.17
C ARG A 53 -10.36 -12.04 8.89
N GLU A 54 -9.07 -11.67 8.81
CA GLU A 54 -8.53 -11.02 7.62
C GLU A 54 -8.56 -11.95 6.41
N ILE A 55 -8.15 -13.20 6.55
CA ILE A 55 -8.16 -14.18 5.46
C ILE A 55 -9.59 -14.46 4.98
N GLU A 56 -10.53 -14.63 5.89
CA GLU A 56 -11.94 -14.82 5.53
C GLU A 56 -12.51 -13.62 4.75
N ARG A 57 -12.12 -12.40 5.15
CA ARG A 57 -12.49 -11.19 4.42
C ARG A 57 -11.89 -11.17 3.00
N TYR A 58 -10.64 -11.61 2.83
CA TYR A 58 -10.01 -11.66 1.50
C TYR A 58 -10.68 -12.68 0.58
N CYS A 59 -11.13 -13.81 1.11
CA CYS A 59 -11.88 -14.80 0.32
C CYS A 59 -13.17 -14.20 -0.28
N VAL A 60 -13.81 -13.28 0.44
CA VAL A 60 -15.06 -12.63 0.00
C VAL A 60 -14.81 -11.42 -0.91
N TRP A 61 -13.69 -10.71 -0.71
CA TRP A 61 -13.33 -9.50 -1.47
C TRP A 61 -11.96 -9.64 -2.17
N PRO A 62 -11.89 -10.39 -3.28
CA PRO A 62 -10.65 -10.57 -4.02
C PRO A 62 -10.03 -9.23 -4.46
N GLY A 63 -8.72 -9.06 -4.23
CA GLY A 63 -7.97 -7.89 -4.67
C GLY A 63 -8.08 -6.66 -3.76
N GLN A 64 -9.05 -6.60 -2.85
CA GLN A 64 -9.21 -5.44 -1.96
C GLN A 64 -7.98 -5.26 -1.05
N ALA A 65 -7.42 -6.34 -0.54
CA ALA A 65 -6.23 -6.31 0.31
C ALA A 65 -4.97 -5.81 -0.43
N CYS A 66 -4.90 -6.00 -1.75
CA CYS A 66 -3.81 -5.52 -2.59
C CYS A 66 -3.79 -4.00 -2.73
N ALA A 67 -4.94 -3.33 -2.66
CA ALA A 67 -5.08 -1.89 -2.90
C ALA A 67 -4.16 -1.04 -2.03
N TYR A 68 -3.95 -1.43 -0.78
CA TYR A 68 -3.10 -0.70 0.18
C TYR A 68 -1.64 -0.60 -0.28
N LYS A 69 -1.04 -1.73 -0.68
CA LYS A 69 0.36 -1.75 -1.11
C LYS A 69 0.54 -1.16 -2.49
N VAL A 70 -0.37 -1.45 -3.40
CA VAL A 70 -0.37 -0.89 -4.76
C VAL A 70 -0.48 0.64 -4.70
N GLY A 71 -1.45 1.18 -3.96
CA GLY A 71 -1.63 2.62 -3.78
C GLY A 71 -0.40 3.28 -3.15
N GLN A 72 0.14 2.70 -2.09
CA GLN A 72 1.37 3.19 -1.45
C GLN A 72 2.55 3.24 -2.43
N THR A 73 2.74 2.19 -3.23
CA THR A 73 3.84 2.11 -4.20
C THR A 73 3.69 3.17 -5.30
N VAL A 74 2.48 3.36 -5.82
CA VAL A 74 2.21 4.38 -6.84
C VAL A 74 2.46 5.78 -6.30
N ILE A 75 1.92 6.12 -5.12
CA ILE A 75 2.06 7.47 -4.54
C ILE A 75 3.53 7.75 -4.18
N ALA A 76 4.25 6.78 -3.61
CA ALA A 76 5.68 6.94 -3.33
C ALA A 76 6.48 7.14 -4.63
N GLY A 77 6.21 6.34 -5.66
CA GLY A 77 6.86 6.49 -6.97
C GLY A 77 6.61 7.85 -7.61
N LEU A 78 5.38 8.37 -7.51
CA LEU A 78 5.05 9.72 -7.99
C LEU A 78 5.80 10.82 -7.23
N ARG A 79 6.00 10.65 -5.92
CA ARG A 79 6.80 11.58 -5.13
C ARG A 79 8.26 11.58 -5.59
N ASP A 80 8.85 10.40 -5.69
CA ASP A 80 10.25 10.25 -6.11
C ASP A 80 10.47 10.78 -7.55
N GLU A 81 9.49 10.61 -8.42
CA GLU A 81 9.50 11.18 -9.77
C GLU A 81 9.42 12.71 -9.73
N ALA A 82 8.52 13.27 -8.91
CA ALA A 82 8.38 14.71 -8.76
C ALA A 82 9.65 15.35 -8.22
N GLU A 83 10.27 14.76 -7.20
CA GLU A 83 11.56 15.23 -6.67
C GLU A 83 12.64 15.28 -7.76
N ARG A 84 12.76 14.23 -8.58
CA ARG A 84 13.74 14.17 -9.67
C ARG A 84 13.45 15.17 -10.79
N ARG A 85 12.19 15.30 -11.21
CA ARG A 85 11.82 16.18 -12.35
C ARG A 85 11.82 17.64 -12.01
N MET A 86 11.36 17.98 -10.82
CA MET A 86 11.22 19.40 -10.39
C MET A 86 12.48 19.93 -9.72
N GLY A 87 13.33 19.04 -9.16
CA GLY A 87 14.58 19.45 -8.50
C GLY A 87 14.32 20.51 -7.41
N GLY A 88 14.99 21.63 -7.50
CA GLY A 88 14.84 22.75 -6.54
C GLY A 88 13.45 23.40 -6.48
N ARG A 89 12.57 23.12 -7.44
CA ARG A 89 11.16 23.59 -7.43
C ARG A 89 10.23 22.63 -6.69
N PHE A 90 10.70 21.44 -6.28
CA PHE A 90 9.86 20.48 -5.58
C PHE A 90 9.51 20.98 -4.18
N ASP A 91 8.22 21.02 -3.89
CA ASP A 91 7.67 21.31 -2.56
C ASP A 91 6.80 20.14 -2.10
N LEU A 92 7.18 19.55 -0.96
CA LEU A 92 6.49 18.37 -0.41
C LEU A 92 5.03 18.69 -0.01
N LYS A 93 4.76 19.90 0.48
CA LYS A 93 3.42 20.31 0.86
C LYS A 93 2.54 20.43 -0.39
N ALA A 94 3.03 21.10 -1.43
CA ALA A 94 2.32 21.19 -2.70
C ALA A 94 2.09 19.81 -3.34
N PHE A 95 3.04 18.88 -3.21
CA PHE A 95 2.82 17.49 -3.61
C PHE A 95 1.66 16.86 -2.85
N HIS A 96 1.63 16.98 -1.52
CA HIS A 96 0.52 16.47 -0.71
C HIS A 96 -0.82 17.10 -1.11
N ASP A 97 -0.87 18.39 -1.35
CA ASP A 97 -2.07 19.09 -1.82
C ASP A 97 -2.52 18.56 -3.18
N SER A 98 -1.60 18.30 -4.12
CA SER A 98 -1.92 17.71 -5.41
C SER A 98 -2.53 16.32 -5.31
N VAL A 99 -2.12 15.52 -4.32
CA VAL A 99 -2.65 14.18 -4.06
C VAL A 99 -4.00 14.21 -3.35
N LEU A 100 -4.14 15.06 -2.32
CA LEU A 100 -5.26 15.00 -1.36
C LEU A 100 -6.47 15.85 -1.75
N LEU A 101 -6.25 17.05 -2.33
CA LEU A 101 -7.34 17.99 -2.64
C LEU A 101 -8.29 17.49 -3.75
N GLY A 102 -7.91 16.45 -4.47
CA GLY A 102 -8.79 15.82 -5.46
C GLY A 102 -9.80 14.83 -4.88
N GLY A 103 -9.73 14.56 -3.59
CA GLY A 103 -10.51 13.49 -2.95
C GLY A 103 -10.06 12.08 -3.40
N SER A 104 -10.94 11.11 -3.27
CA SER A 104 -10.68 9.73 -3.69
C SER A 104 -10.71 9.62 -5.21
N LEU A 105 -9.60 9.23 -5.81
CA LEU A 105 -9.40 9.09 -7.25
C LEU A 105 -8.88 7.69 -7.59
N PRO A 106 -9.27 7.12 -8.75
CA PRO A 106 -8.55 6.00 -9.32
C PRO A 106 -7.08 6.34 -9.54
N LEU A 107 -6.16 5.38 -9.30
CA LEU A 107 -4.71 5.63 -9.36
C LEU A 107 -4.26 6.22 -10.70
N THR A 108 -4.85 5.80 -11.81
CA THR A 108 -4.54 6.32 -13.15
C THR A 108 -4.94 7.80 -13.32
N VAL A 109 -6.01 8.23 -12.66
CA VAL A 109 -6.45 9.63 -12.65
C VAL A 109 -5.53 10.46 -11.75
N LEU A 110 -5.19 9.92 -10.57
CA LEU A 110 -4.21 10.54 -9.66
C LEU A 110 -2.86 10.76 -10.33
N GLN A 111 -2.34 9.74 -11.03
CA GLN A 111 -1.09 9.86 -11.78
C GLN A 111 -1.14 11.00 -12.79
N ARG A 112 -2.20 11.08 -13.62
CA ARG A 112 -2.37 12.18 -14.59
C ARG A 112 -2.42 13.54 -13.91
N ARG A 113 -3.12 13.66 -12.78
CA ARG A 113 -3.21 14.90 -12.00
C ARG A 113 -1.84 15.35 -11.49
N VAL A 114 -1.09 14.44 -10.88
CA VAL A 114 0.25 14.74 -10.34
C VAL A 114 1.23 15.08 -11.47
N HIS A 115 1.18 14.37 -12.60
CA HIS A 115 1.99 14.70 -13.78
C HIS A 115 1.66 16.07 -14.34
N GLY A 116 0.39 16.48 -14.38
CA GLY A 116 -0.03 17.84 -14.75
C GLY A 116 0.57 18.90 -13.81
N TRP A 117 0.53 18.64 -12.50
CA TRP A 117 1.13 19.52 -11.50
C TRP A 117 2.66 19.65 -11.65
N MET A 118 3.37 18.58 -12.00
CA MET A 118 4.82 18.61 -12.23
C MET A 118 5.20 19.46 -13.44
N GLY A 119 4.31 19.58 -14.44
CA GLY A 119 4.53 20.33 -15.67
C GLY A 119 4.14 21.81 -15.61
N ALA A 120 3.45 22.20 -14.54
CA ALA A 120 3.08 23.59 -14.30
C ALA A 120 4.21 24.32 -13.57
#